data_0a30cfd9c277d52cc7b28e876cb40c5c
#
_entry.id   0a30cfd9c277d52cc7b28e876cb40c5c
#
_cell.length_a   1.000
_cell.length_b   1.000
_cell.length_c   1.000
_cell.angle_alpha   90.00
_cell.angle_beta   90.00
_cell.angle_gamma   90.00
#
_symmetry.space_group_name_H-M   'P 1'
#
loop_
_entity.id
_entity.type
_entity.pdbx_description
1 polymer ?
#
loop_
_entity_poly.entity_id
_entity_poly.type
_entity_poly.pdbx_seq_one_letter_code
_entity_poly.pdbx_strand_id
1 'polypeptide(L)'
;RPPMMLAGMTPTTVDPAIVAAAANGRHWAELAGGGQVTPELLETHIAQLTDMLEPGINAQFNSMFLDPYLWKMQIGGKRLVPKARANVITAGIPEKDEAVALVKELMRDGFPWIAFKPGAIKQVNSVLAIAKEVPELPIIIQIEGGVAGGHHSWEDLDELLIATYGK
;
A
#
# COMPACT_ATOMS: atom_id res chain seq x y z
N ARG A 1 12.56 -4.88 11.58
CA ARG A 1 11.46 -4.11 12.20
C ARG A 1 10.60 -5.03 13.06
N PRO A 2 9.92 -4.51 14.12
CA PRO A 2 8.92 -5.28 14.85
C PRO A 2 7.81 -5.77 13.90
N PRO A 3 7.13 -6.90 14.20
CA PRO A 3 6.08 -7.44 13.35
C PRO A 3 4.73 -6.70 13.53
N MET A 4 4.77 -5.35 13.59
CA MET A 4 3.58 -4.51 13.70
C MET A 4 3.56 -3.46 12.61
N MET A 5 2.35 -3.14 12.13
CA MET A 5 2.12 -2.16 11.09
C MET A 5 0.99 -1.22 11.49
N LEU A 6 1.23 0.09 11.35
CA LEU A 6 0.17 1.08 11.29
C LEU A 6 -0.35 1.11 9.85
N ALA A 7 -1.43 0.42 9.59
CA ALA A 7 -2.03 0.32 8.26
C ALA A 7 -2.63 1.66 7.79
N GLY A 8 -2.63 1.87 6.49
CA GLY A 8 -3.25 3.05 5.88
C GLY A 8 -4.76 3.01 6.00
N MET A 9 -5.34 3.93 6.77
CA MET A 9 -6.78 4.06 7.02
C MET A 9 -7.23 5.51 6.91
N THR A 10 -8.21 5.78 6.06
CA THR A 10 -8.89 7.07 6.03
C THR A 10 -10.02 7.07 7.07
N PRO A 11 -10.14 8.07 7.97
CA PRO A 11 -9.35 9.31 8.03
C PRO A 11 -8.12 9.29 8.95
N THR A 12 -7.81 8.17 9.59
CA THR A 12 -6.87 8.12 10.73
C THR A 12 -5.41 8.39 10.32
N THR A 13 -4.91 7.71 9.28
CA THR A 13 -3.51 7.82 8.85
C THR A 13 -3.32 8.73 7.64
N VAL A 14 -4.20 9.72 7.47
CA VAL A 14 -4.02 10.79 6.50
C VAL A 14 -3.11 11.90 7.03
N ASP A 15 -2.96 11.98 8.35
CA ASP A 15 -2.06 12.91 9.04
C ASP A 15 -0.63 12.34 9.06
N PRO A 16 0.36 13.05 8.51
CA PRO A 16 1.76 12.64 8.52
C PRO A 16 2.34 12.40 9.92
N ALA A 17 1.86 13.11 10.94
CA ALA A 17 2.44 13.03 12.28
C ALA A 17 2.28 11.65 12.92
N ILE A 18 1.11 11.03 12.83
CA ILE A 18 0.89 9.68 13.38
C ILE A 18 1.71 8.64 12.60
N VAL A 19 1.82 8.82 11.27
CA VAL A 19 2.62 7.94 10.41
C VAL A 19 4.10 8.03 10.76
N ALA A 20 4.63 9.26 10.89
CA ALA A 20 6.00 9.50 11.29
C ALA A 20 6.31 8.93 12.69
N ALA A 21 5.41 9.12 13.67
CA ALA A 21 5.57 8.58 15.01
C ALA A 21 5.70 7.05 15.00
N ALA A 22 4.84 6.35 14.28
CA ALA A 22 4.91 4.90 14.14
C ALA A 22 6.19 4.45 13.41
N ALA A 23 6.56 5.12 12.32
CA ALA A 23 7.75 4.80 11.55
C ALA A 23 9.05 5.03 12.36
N ASN A 24 9.16 6.15 13.08
CA ASN A 24 10.30 6.45 13.97
C ASN A 24 10.38 5.47 15.14
N GLY A 25 9.23 4.94 15.61
CA GLY A 25 9.16 3.80 16.53
C GLY A 25 9.60 2.47 15.93
N ARG A 26 10.13 2.46 14.69
CA ARG A 26 10.63 1.28 13.96
C ARG A 26 9.53 0.31 13.51
N HIS A 27 8.28 0.72 13.53
CA HIS A 27 7.16 -0.04 12.98
C HIS A 27 7.00 0.19 11.48
N TRP A 28 6.26 -0.68 10.81
CA TRP A 28 5.73 -0.38 9.49
C TRP A 28 4.65 0.68 9.63
N ALA A 29 4.58 1.65 8.70
CA ALA A 29 3.59 2.71 8.75
C ALA A 29 3.19 3.16 7.34
N GLU A 30 1.91 3.46 7.14
CA GLU A 30 1.34 3.82 5.85
C GLU A 30 0.62 5.16 5.92
N LEU A 31 0.98 6.08 5.02
CA LEU A 31 0.19 7.29 4.76
C LEU A 31 -0.99 6.93 3.85
N ALA A 32 -2.22 7.18 4.31
CA ALA A 32 -3.42 6.82 3.57
C ALA A 32 -3.68 7.78 2.40
N GLY A 33 -3.76 7.22 1.20
CA GLY A 33 -4.02 7.96 -0.04
C GLY A 33 -5.45 8.45 -0.19
N GLY A 34 -6.43 7.82 0.45
CA GLY A 34 -7.85 8.22 0.37
C GLY A 34 -8.13 9.62 0.92
N GLY A 35 -7.29 10.14 1.82
CA GLY A 35 -7.37 11.52 2.32
C GLY A 35 -6.57 12.54 1.51
N GLN A 36 -5.76 12.11 0.55
CA GLN A 36 -4.90 12.97 -0.27
C GLN A 36 -5.63 13.39 -1.54
N VAL A 37 -6.64 14.24 -1.40
CA VAL A 37 -7.65 14.54 -2.44
C VAL A 37 -7.23 15.57 -3.48
N THR A 38 -6.12 16.29 -3.28
CA THR A 38 -5.52 17.17 -4.28
C THR A 38 -4.01 16.95 -4.38
N PRO A 39 -3.39 17.31 -5.53
CA PRO A 39 -1.93 17.23 -5.67
C PRO A 39 -1.19 18.04 -4.61
N GLU A 40 -1.64 19.26 -4.33
CA GLU A 40 -1.01 20.17 -3.37
C GLU A 40 -1.06 19.63 -1.94
N LEU A 41 -2.18 19.00 -1.55
CA LEU A 41 -2.33 18.37 -0.25
C LEU A 41 -1.41 17.16 -0.13
N LEU A 42 -1.36 16.32 -1.16
CA LEU A 42 -0.48 15.15 -1.21
C LEU A 42 1.00 15.57 -1.11
N GLU A 43 1.43 16.57 -1.91
CA GLU A 43 2.81 17.08 -1.86
C GLU A 43 3.15 17.66 -0.49
N THR A 44 2.23 18.41 0.11
CA THR A 44 2.39 18.97 1.46
C THR A 44 2.57 17.88 2.50
N HIS A 45 1.70 16.87 2.51
CA HIS A 45 1.78 15.78 3.49
C HIS A 45 3.00 14.89 3.28
N ILE A 46 3.42 14.65 2.03
CA ILE A 46 4.68 13.94 1.75
C ILE A 46 5.90 14.71 2.25
N ALA A 47 5.93 16.04 2.04
CA ALA A 47 6.99 16.90 2.55
C ALA A 47 7.05 16.86 4.08
N GLN A 48 5.91 17.09 4.75
CA GLN A 48 5.80 17.03 6.21
C GLN A 48 6.24 15.65 6.75
N LEU A 49 5.77 14.55 6.15
CA LEU A 49 6.19 13.20 6.54
C LEU A 49 7.71 13.03 6.41
N THR A 50 8.27 13.51 5.31
CA THR A 50 9.72 13.41 5.06
C THR A 50 10.53 14.16 6.10
N ASP A 51 10.09 15.36 6.49
CA ASP A 51 10.75 16.21 7.49
C ASP A 51 10.66 15.61 8.91
N MET A 52 9.56 14.90 9.21
CA MET A 52 9.35 14.25 10.51
C MET A 52 10.06 12.92 10.67
N LEU A 53 10.45 12.27 9.57
CA LEU A 53 11.12 10.96 9.61
C LEU A 53 12.59 11.10 10.01
N GLU A 54 13.03 10.29 10.97
CA GLU A 54 14.44 10.19 11.34
C GLU A 54 15.29 9.67 10.15
N PRO A 55 16.59 10.00 10.11
CA PRO A 55 17.49 9.51 9.07
C PRO A 55 17.44 7.99 8.90
N GLY A 56 17.27 7.53 7.66
CA GLY A 56 17.16 6.10 7.33
C GLY A 56 15.83 5.43 7.65
N ILE A 57 14.85 6.17 8.19
CA ILE A 57 13.47 5.66 8.40
C ILE A 57 12.61 5.94 7.17
N ASN A 58 11.75 4.98 6.87
CA ASN A 58 10.83 5.01 5.75
C ASN A 58 9.40 4.71 6.18
N ALA A 59 8.44 5.33 5.50
CA ALA A 59 7.02 4.99 5.56
C ALA A 59 6.52 4.54 4.18
N GLN A 60 5.39 3.88 4.13
CA GLN A 60 4.73 3.46 2.90
C GLN A 60 3.64 4.45 2.51
N PHE A 61 3.24 4.41 1.25
CA PHE A 61 2.08 5.13 0.76
C PHE A 61 1.01 4.14 0.29
N ASN A 62 -0.22 4.35 0.75
CA ASN A 62 -1.37 3.52 0.45
C ASN A 62 -2.20 4.18 -0.65
N SER A 63 -2.08 3.72 -1.89
CA SER A 63 -2.77 4.30 -3.05
C SER A 63 -4.15 3.71 -3.28
N MET A 64 -5.05 4.50 -3.89
CA MET A 64 -6.48 4.19 -4.07
C MET A 64 -6.78 3.72 -5.50
N PHE A 65 -6.67 2.41 -5.77
CA PHE A 65 -6.88 1.86 -7.11
C PHE A 65 -8.33 2.02 -7.62
N LEU A 66 -9.33 1.81 -6.76
CA LEU A 66 -10.75 1.90 -7.18
C LEU A 66 -11.27 3.33 -7.37
N ASP A 67 -10.50 4.34 -6.98
CA ASP A 67 -10.82 5.73 -7.27
C ASP A 67 -10.01 6.21 -8.47
N PRO A 68 -10.62 6.37 -9.67
CA PRO A 68 -9.88 6.70 -10.89
C PRO A 68 -9.16 8.06 -10.81
N TYR A 69 -9.71 9.02 -10.08
CA TYR A 69 -9.09 10.34 -9.91
C TYR A 69 -7.86 10.24 -9.01
N LEU A 70 -8.01 9.65 -7.82
CA LEU A 70 -6.91 9.47 -6.88
C LEU A 70 -5.81 8.59 -7.46
N TRP A 71 -6.20 7.49 -8.10
CA TRP A 71 -5.26 6.59 -8.78
C TRP A 71 -4.41 7.31 -9.83
N LYS A 72 -5.06 8.07 -10.72
CA LYS A 72 -4.36 8.83 -11.76
C LYS A 72 -3.42 9.89 -11.16
N MET A 73 -3.84 10.57 -10.10
CA MET A 73 -3.03 11.56 -9.42
C MET A 73 -1.83 10.93 -8.70
N GLN A 74 -2.05 9.82 -8.00
CA GLN A 74 -1.05 9.22 -7.10
C GLN A 74 -0.05 8.34 -7.85
N ILE A 75 -0.50 7.52 -8.78
CA ILE A 75 0.30 6.47 -9.43
C ILE A 75 0.29 6.58 -10.94
N GLY A 76 -0.86 6.80 -11.56
CA GLY A 76 -1.05 6.75 -13.02
C GLY A 76 -0.60 8.00 -13.80
N GLY A 77 -0.09 9.04 -13.13
CA GLY A 77 0.33 10.30 -13.74
C GLY A 77 1.79 10.64 -13.47
N LYS A 78 2.04 11.84 -12.92
CA LYS A 78 3.39 12.31 -12.59
C LYS A 78 4.05 11.55 -11.44
N ARG A 79 3.36 10.62 -10.85
CA ARG A 79 3.81 9.79 -9.75
C ARG A 79 4.42 10.62 -8.61
N LEU A 80 3.55 11.30 -7.87
CA LEU A 80 3.94 12.18 -6.76
C LEU A 80 4.53 11.40 -5.58
N VAL A 81 4.27 10.10 -5.49
CA VAL A 81 4.79 9.24 -4.42
C VAL A 81 6.29 9.02 -4.58
N PRO A 82 7.10 9.30 -3.52
CA PRO A 82 8.55 9.21 -3.59
C PRO A 82 9.07 7.79 -3.85
N LYS A 83 10.06 7.65 -4.72
CA LYS A 83 10.69 6.38 -5.15
C LYS A 83 11.27 5.52 -4.01
N ALA A 84 11.71 6.13 -2.92
CA ALA A 84 12.38 5.42 -1.83
C ALA A 84 11.42 4.67 -0.89
N ARG A 85 10.15 4.59 -1.22
CA ARG A 85 9.10 4.04 -0.35
C ARG A 85 8.39 2.90 -1.07
N ALA A 86 7.98 1.90 -0.32
CA ALA A 86 7.10 0.88 -0.85
C ALA A 86 5.73 1.49 -1.14
N ASN A 87 5.15 1.11 -2.25
CA ASN A 87 3.77 1.47 -2.56
C ASN A 87 2.85 0.30 -2.20
N VAL A 88 1.74 0.62 -1.54
CA VAL A 88 0.68 -0.33 -1.24
C VAL A 88 -0.50 -0.02 -2.14
N ILE A 89 -0.92 -0.99 -2.94
CA ILE A 89 -2.13 -0.88 -3.74
C ILE A 89 -3.30 -1.34 -2.89
N THR A 90 -4.24 -0.44 -2.66
CA THR A 90 -5.42 -0.69 -1.82
C THR A 90 -6.72 -0.45 -2.58
N ALA A 91 -7.85 -0.78 -1.94
CA ALA A 91 -9.20 -0.63 -2.49
C ALA A 91 -9.34 -1.26 -3.88
N GLY A 92 -8.93 -2.52 -4.00
CA GLY A 92 -9.02 -3.33 -5.22
C GLY A 92 -7.66 -3.85 -5.68
N ILE A 93 -7.72 -4.89 -6.51
CA ILE A 93 -6.54 -5.48 -7.15
C ILE A 93 -6.72 -5.29 -8.66
N PRO A 94 -5.75 -4.69 -9.37
CA PRO A 94 -5.82 -4.56 -10.82
C PRO A 94 -5.91 -5.93 -11.52
N GLU A 95 -6.43 -5.95 -12.73
CA GLU A 95 -6.37 -7.15 -13.59
C GLU A 95 -4.90 -7.58 -13.77
N LYS A 96 -4.67 -8.89 -13.92
CA LYS A 96 -3.31 -9.47 -13.86
C LYS A 96 -2.32 -8.77 -14.78
N ASP A 97 -2.67 -8.56 -16.04
CA ASP A 97 -1.75 -7.98 -17.03
C ASP A 97 -1.44 -6.50 -16.72
N GLU A 98 -2.44 -5.75 -16.28
CA GLU A 98 -2.29 -4.36 -15.81
C GLU A 98 -1.39 -4.30 -14.57
N ALA A 99 -1.64 -5.18 -13.59
CA ALA A 99 -0.84 -5.25 -12.37
C ALA A 99 0.62 -5.62 -12.65
N VAL A 100 0.87 -6.60 -13.52
CA VAL A 100 2.21 -7.01 -13.93
C VAL A 100 2.95 -5.85 -14.64
N ALA A 101 2.27 -5.14 -15.54
CA ALA A 101 2.85 -3.97 -16.21
C ALA A 101 3.22 -2.88 -15.19
N LEU A 102 2.31 -2.56 -14.26
CA LEU A 102 2.52 -1.59 -13.19
C LEU A 102 3.69 -1.99 -12.28
N VAL A 103 3.74 -3.24 -11.82
CA VAL A 103 4.82 -3.74 -10.97
C VAL A 103 6.18 -3.57 -11.65
N LYS A 104 6.29 -3.95 -12.93
CA LYS A 104 7.51 -3.77 -13.74
C LYS A 104 7.89 -2.30 -13.91
N GLU A 105 6.92 -1.42 -14.03
CA GLU A 105 7.14 0.02 -14.13
C GLU A 105 7.66 0.58 -12.80
N LEU A 106 7.02 0.25 -11.67
CA LEU A 106 7.43 0.68 -10.34
C LEU A 106 8.83 0.14 -9.98
N MET A 107 9.15 -1.10 -10.37
CA MET A 107 10.49 -1.66 -10.21
C MET A 107 11.55 -0.85 -10.98
N ARG A 108 11.28 -0.48 -12.23
CA ARG A 108 12.17 0.39 -13.03
C ARG A 108 12.35 1.77 -12.39
N ASP A 109 11.33 2.27 -11.71
CA ASP A 109 11.39 3.53 -10.97
C ASP A 109 12.15 3.41 -9.63
N GLY A 110 12.57 2.20 -9.25
CA GLY A 110 13.39 1.95 -8.07
C GLY A 110 12.61 1.70 -6.78
N PHE A 111 11.33 1.31 -6.87
CA PHE A 111 10.59 0.84 -5.69
C PHE A 111 11.15 -0.51 -5.23
N PRO A 112 11.50 -0.66 -3.95
CA PRO A 112 12.16 -1.86 -3.44
C PRO A 112 11.21 -3.05 -3.25
N TRP A 113 9.93 -2.83 -3.09
CA TRP A 113 8.83 -3.80 -3.00
C TRP A 113 7.50 -3.12 -3.25
N ILE A 114 6.48 -3.94 -3.50
CA ILE A 114 5.09 -3.49 -3.65
C ILE A 114 4.22 -4.36 -2.77
N ALA A 115 3.19 -3.77 -2.15
CA ALA A 115 2.20 -4.51 -1.39
C ALA A 115 0.81 -4.39 -2.05
N PHE A 116 0.03 -5.47 -1.98
CA PHE A 116 -1.37 -5.49 -2.35
C PHE A 116 -2.21 -5.81 -1.12
N LYS A 117 -3.41 -5.21 -1.03
CA LYS A 117 -4.34 -5.38 0.08
C LYS A 117 -5.60 -6.17 -0.35
N PRO A 118 -5.52 -7.48 -0.49
CA PRO A 118 -6.69 -8.29 -0.78
C PRO A 118 -7.53 -8.52 0.48
N GLY A 119 -8.87 -8.44 0.32
CA GLY A 119 -9.85 -8.75 1.36
C GLY A 119 -10.73 -9.95 0.99
N ALA A 120 -10.37 -10.75 -0.01
CA ALA A 120 -11.10 -11.95 -0.41
C ALA A 120 -10.16 -13.03 -0.94
N ILE A 121 -10.52 -14.30 -0.78
CA ILE A 121 -9.73 -15.45 -1.27
C ILE A 121 -9.42 -15.30 -2.78
N LYS A 122 -10.40 -14.87 -3.58
CA LYS A 122 -10.19 -14.63 -5.00
C LYS A 122 -9.12 -13.58 -5.26
N GLN A 123 -9.12 -12.49 -4.49
CA GLN A 123 -8.13 -11.41 -4.62
C GLN A 123 -6.74 -11.88 -4.19
N VAL A 124 -6.62 -12.66 -3.11
CA VAL A 124 -5.33 -13.26 -2.71
C VAL A 124 -4.77 -14.13 -3.83
N ASN A 125 -5.60 -14.98 -4.44
CA ASN A 125 -5.18 -15.81 -5.56
C ASN A 125 -4.75 -14.96 -6.78
N SER A 126 -5.41 -13.83 -7.04
CA SER A 126 -5.00 -12.88 -8.09
C SER A 126 -3.61 -12.30 -7.80
N VAL A 127 -3.34 -11.88 -6.55
CA VAL A 127 -2.02 -11.37 -6.15
C VAL A 127 -0.94 -12.44 -6.29
N LEU A 128 -1.22 -13.68 -5.91
CA LEU A 128 -0.29 -14.80 -6.10
C LEU A 128 0.02 -15.04 -7.58
N ALA A 129 -0.99 -14.93 -8.45
CA ALA A 129 -0.79 -15.04 -9.90
C ALA A 129 0.07 -13.90 -10.46
N ILE A 130 -0.10 -12.66 -9.97
CA ILE A 130 0.75 -11.52 -10.31
C ILE A 130 2.18 -11.76 -9.85
N ALA A 131 2.38 -12.21 -8.60
CA ALA A 131 3.71 -12.45 -8.03
C ALA A 131 4.52 -13.52 -8.81
N LYS A 132 3.85 -14.53 -9.34
CA LYS A 132 4.50 -15.56 -10.19
C LYS A 132 5.05 -15.01 -11.50
N GLU A 133 4.48 -13.93 -12.03
CA GLU A 133 4.93 -13.29 -13.28
C GLU A 133 6.07 -12.28 -13.09
N VAL A 134 6.34 -11.88 -11.83
CA VAL A 134 7.36 -10.86 -11.49
C VAL A 134 8.19 -11.32 -10.28
N PRO A 135 8.85 -12.48 -10.36
CA PRO A 135 9.57 -13.09 -9.23
C PRO A 135 10.79 -12.25 -8.78
N GLU A 136 11.24 -11.33 -9.60
CA GLU A 136 12.38 -10.44 -9.32
C GLU A 136 12.08 -9.31 -8.35
N LEU A 137 10.79 -8.97 -8.12
CA LEU A 137 10.37 -7.94 -7.17
C LEU A 137 9.62 -8.56 -5.99
N PRO A 138 10.04 -8.29 -4.74
CA PRO A 138 9.28 -8.72 -3.57
C PRO A 138 7.86 -8.14 -3.55
N ILE A 139 6.85 -9.01 -3.48
CA ILE A 139 5.46 -8.63 -3.31
C ILE A 139 5.02 -9.00 -1.90
N ILE A 140 4.46 -8.01 -1.20
CA ILE A 140 3.87 -8.18 0.13
C ILE A 140 2.36 -8.33 -0.04
N ILE A 141 1.78 -9.32 0.63
CA ILE A 141 0.32 -9.48 0.70
C ILE A 141 -0.12 -9.01 2.09
N GLN A 142 -0.89 -7.93 2.12
CA GLN A 142 -1.47 -7.38 3.34
C GLN A 142 -2.94 -7.78 3.40
N ILE A 143 -3.24 -8.85 4.13
CA ILE A 143 -4.59 -9.43 4.19
C ILE A 143 -5.45 -8.64 5.17
N GLU A 144 -6.64 -8.25 4.74
CA GLU A 144 -7.66 -7.59 5.56
C GLU A 144 -8.81 -8.54 5.84
N GLY A 145 -9.10 -8.77 7.12
CA GLY A 145 -10.27 -9.54 7.57
C GLY A 145 -11.50 -8.68 7.81
N GLY A 146 -12.63 -9.32 8.16
CA GLY A 146 -13.93 -8.69 8.35
C GLY A 146 -14.04 -7.73 9.54
N VAL A 147 -13.10 -7.78 10.47
CA VAL A 147 -13.04 -6.87 11.65
C VAL A 147 -11.93 -5.83 11.55
N ALA A 148 -11.35 -5.65 10.35
CA ALA A 148 -10.34 -4.63 10.11
C ALA A 148 -10.92 -3.21 10.20
N GLY A 149 -10.11 -2.25 10.62
CA GLY A 149 -10.49 -0.83 10.61
C GLY A 149 -10.43 -0.23 9.20
N GLY A 150 -11.37 0.65 8.86
CA GLY A 150 -11.50 1.24 7.53
C GLY A 150 -12.22 0.32 6.55
N HIS A 151 -11.71 0.20 5.34
CA HIS A 151 -12.19 -0.84 4.41
C HIS A 151 -11.89 -2.22 5.03
N HIS A 152 -12.84 -3.13 4.95
CA HIS A 152 -12.74 -4.46 5.51
C HIS A 152 -13.37 -5.50 4.59
N SER A 153 -13.05 -6.77 4.84
CA SER A 153 -13.54 -7.91 4.08
C SER A 153 -14.95 -8.34 4.53
N TRP A 154 -15.59 -9.14 3.69
CA TRP A 154 -16.72 -9.98 4.07
C TRP A 154 -16.28 -11.29 4.72
N GLU A 155 -15.03 -11.70 4.48
CA GLU A 155 -14.43 -12.95 4.97
C GLU A 155 -13.63 -12.67 6.23
N ASP A 156 -13.66 -13.60 7.18
CA ASP A 156 -12.84 -13.49 8.39
C ASP A 156 -11.37 -13.72 8.08
N LEU A 157 -10.48 -13.11 8.88
CA LEU A 157 -9.05 -13.21 8.70
C LEU A 157 -8.56 -14.67 8.73
N ASP A 158 -9.11 -15.48 9.63
CA ASP A 158 -8.74 -16.89 9.77
C ASP A 158 -9.13 -17.68 8.52
N GLU A 159 -10.31 -17.43 7.93
CA GLU A 159 -10.74 -18.06 6.70
C GLU A 159 -9.82 -17.71 5.53
N LEU A 160 -9.47 -16.42 5.39
CA LEU A 160 -8.55 -15.93 4.36
C LEU A 160 -7.17 -16.60 4.50
N LEU A 161 -6.64 -16.67 5.72
CA LEU A 161 -5.32 -17.27 5.98
C LEU A 161 -5.33 -18.78 5.73
N ILE A 162 -6.31 -19.53 6.25
CA ILE A 162 -6.41 -20.99 6.08
C ILE A 162 -6.56 -21.34 4.60
N ALA A 163 -7.41 -20.61 3.86
CA ALA A 163 -7.67 -20.90 2.46
C ALA A 163 -6.49 -20.58 1.52
N THR A 164 -5.56 -19.75 1.96
CA THR A 164 -4.46 -19.23 1.12
C THR A 164 -3.07 -19.62 1.60
N TYR A 165 -2.94 -20.11 2.84
CA TYR A 165 -1.66 -20.57 3.38
C TYR A 165 -1.13 -21.77 2.61
N GLY A 166 0.13 -21.71 2.21
CA GLY A 166 0.80 -22.81 1.50
C GLY A 166 0.57 -22.85 -0.01
N LYS A 167 -0.03 -21.83 -0.61
CA LYS A 167 -0.14 -21.65 -2.07
C LYS A 167 1.01 -20.80 -2.59
#